data_f93e8ac28e763e8bd908f69525843958
#
_entry.id   f93e8ac28e763e8bd908f69525843958
#
_cell.length_a   1.000
_cell.length_b   1.000
_cell.length_c   1.000
_cell.angle_alpha   90.00
_cell.angle_beta   90.00
_cell.angle_gamma   90.00
#
_symmetry.space_group_name_H-M   'P 1'
#
loop_
_entity.id
_entity.type
_entity.pdbx_description
1 polymer ?
#
loop_
_entity_poly.entity_id
_entity_poly.type
_entity_poly.pdbx_seq_one_letter_code
_entity_poly.pdbx_strand_id
1 'polypeptide(L)'
;MRGSCVAWTCALLGATFLSTPCLAQALTSSMLTPSIGGFAPAQDSPLRPVNAIDPATGVPAIYGNPPASGAADTGYDSLNRKRKTKPYPGTPKPKFVGPGNPSNPPLQAPRVVPPVSPSFAGIAEGAPPRRKLKVDGDPFGQVGNYVGGFLVKEAVEVSGGYDTNPGRFAQPQGSAFYRIAPELQATSDWTRHALNLDLRGSFTGYGTTFPADAGNSSVPVNIDRPDVDGKLTGRIDVTRDTRIISALRLRVGTDNPTTPNPQVGLSKYPVYANFGGTLGVEQDFNRLQLQVNGNVDRTVYQYSKLTDGTSASNDDRNFNQYGAQARLSYDLMPGLKPFVEVEADTRVHDLRMDRYGYERDSNGGYLKGGTSFEFSRLLTGEFAVGYGLREYQDPRLKRLDGLLTSASLVWTATGLTTVRFAAASSIDETTLPGVSGSLSRDYSVQVDHAFRRWLIGTARFGYGTASYDTRQDKRYFAQADLIYKLTRTFAIKGSVRHDWLVSNDSGADSNQTIVMLGVRVQR
;
A
#
# COMPACT_ATOMS: atom_id res chain seq x y z
N MET A 1 -39.26 -10.26 32.14
CA MET A 1 -38.89 -10.22 30.72
C MET A 1 -38.20 -8.91 30.39
N ARG A 2 -36.97 -8.71 30.81
CA ARG A 2 -36.13 -7.55 30.48
C ARG A 2 -34.64 -7.96 30.61
N GLY A 3 -34.14 -8.77 29.69
CA GLY A 3 -32.76 -9.25 29.80
C GLY A 3 -32.11 -9.73 28.51
N SER A 4 -32.86 -9.85 27.41
CA SER A 4 -32.36 -10.50 26.21
C SER A 4 -31.89 -9.56 25.09
N CYS A 5 -32.25 -8.29 25.07
CA CYS A 5 -31.85 -7.36 24.02
C CYS A 5 -30.45 -6.73 24.21
N VAL A 6 -30.01 -6.62 25.47
CA VAL A 6 -28.66 -6.03 25.75
C VAL A 6 -27.54 -7.05 25.51
N ALA A 7 -27.85 -8.34 25.66
CA ALA A 7 -26.83 -9.40 25.41
C ALA A 7 -26.49 -9.57 23.92
N TRP A 8 -27.41 -9.30 23.00
CA TRP A 8 -27.16 -9.42 21.56
C TRP A 8 -26.37 -8.25 20.98
N THR A 9 -26.59 -7.03 21.47
CA THR A 9 -25.79 -5.88 21.06
C THR A 9 -24.37 -5.92 21.63
N CYS A 10 -24.21 -6.43 22.85
CA CYS A 10 -22.87 -6.66 23.40
C CYS A 10 -22.15 -7.83 22.72
N ALA A 11 -22.86 -8.87 22.25
CA ALA A 11 -22.26 -9.98 21.54
C ALA A 11 -21.78 -9.59 20.13
N LEU A 12 -22.49 -8.70 19.43
CA LEU A 12 -22.05 -8.16 18.14
C LEU A 12 -20.85 -7.21 18.28
N LEU A 13 -20.85 -6.36 19.29
CA LEU A 13 -19.70 -5.54 19.64
C LEU A 13 -18.55 -6.37 20.24
N GLY A 14 -18.86 -7.40 21.02
CA GLY A 14 -17.89 -8.34 21.56
C GLY A 14 -17.24 -9.21 20.51
N ALA A 15 -17.96 -9.62 19.45
CA ALA A 15 -17.37 -10.39 18.36
C ALA A 15 -16.43 -9.56 17.47
N THR A 16 -16.69 -8.25 17.35
CA THR A 16 -15.76 -7.33 16.67
C THR A 16 -14.55 -6.97 17.52
N PHE A 17 -14.63 -7.10 18.85
CA PHE A 17 -13.51 -6.83 19.75
C PHE A 17 -12.70 -8.09 20.16
N LEU A 18 -13.26 -9.29 20.03
CA LEU A 18 -12.56 -10.55 20.33
C LEU A 18 -11.68 -11.06 19.18
N SER A 19 -11.81 -10.48 18.01
CA SER A 19 -10.84 -10.64 16.92
C SER A 19 -9.69 -9.66 17.03
N THR A 20 -9.37 -9.18 18.18
CA THR A 20 -8.21 -8.36 18.39
C THR A 20 -6.94 -9.20 18.38
N PRO A 21 -6.04 -8.88 17.76
CA PRO A 21 -5.28 -7.87 17.10
C PRO A 21 -3.97 -8.17 16.67
N CYS A 22 -3.43 -7.58 15.82
CA CYS A 22 -2.20 -7.37 15.75
C CYS A 22 -1.29 -7.09 14.76
N LEU A 23 -0.43 -6.23 14.72
CA LEU A 23 0.21 -5.77 13.57
C LEU A 23 1.61 -5.34 13.79
N ALA A 24 2.57 -6.11 13.54
CA ALA A 24 3.90 -5.58 13.50
C ALA A 24 4.70 -5.91 12.26
N GLN A 25 4.43 -7.01 11.64
CA GLN A 25 5.23 -7.48 10.50
C GLN A 25 4.58 -7.28 9.14
N ALA A 26 3.37 -6.75 9.11
CA ALA A 26 2.60 -6.63 7.88
C ALA A 26 3.23 -5.72 6.84
N LEU A 27 4.16 -4.88 7.24
CA LEU A 27 4.78 -3.94 6.30
C LEU A 27 5.74 -4.59 5.31
N THR A 28 6.18 -5.78 5.59
CA THR A 28 7.27 -6.39 4.84
C THR A 28 6.95 -7.74 4.25
N SER A 29 6.22 -8.57 4.96
CA SER A 29 5.79 -9.87 4.43
C SER A 29 4.68 -9.75 3.38
N SER A 30 3.90 -8.67 3.38
CA SER A 30 2.84 -8.43 2.41
C SER A 30 3.32 -8.17 0.99
N MET A 31 4.59 -7.79 0.81
CA MET A 31 5.13 -7.54 -0.52
C MET A 31 5.31 -8.80 -1.36
N LEU A 32 5.47 -9.96 -0.72
CA LEU A 32 5.77 -11.20 -1.41
C LEU A 32 4.72 -12.28 -1.26
N THR A 33 3.75 -12.10 -0.39
CA THR A 33 2.58 -12.97 -0.49
C THR A 33 1.94 -12.69 -1.84
N PRO A 34 1.75 -13.68 -2.69
CA PRO A 34 1.03 -13.51 -3.92
C PRO A 34 -0.43 -13.26 -3.57
N SER A 35 -0.74 -12.03 -3.14
CA SER A 35 -2.10 -11.59 -3.26
C SER A 35 -2.34 -11.53 -4.76
N ILE A 36 -3.29 -12.31 -5.26
CA ILE A 36 -3.73 -12.29 -6.66
C ILE A 36 -4.29 -10.90 -7.02
N GLY A 37 -3.92 -9.86 -6.35
CA GLY A 37 -4.50 -8.53 -6.48
C GLY A 37 -3.56 -7.37 -6.58
N GLY A 38 -2.35 -7.60 -6.64
CA GLY A 38 -1.39 -6.52 -6.80
C GLY A 38 -0.47 -6.40 -5.60
N PHE A 39 0.77 -6.15 -5.91
CA PHE A 39 1.69 -5.58 -4.95
C PHE A 39 1.02 -4.34 -4.37
N ALA A 40 0.89 -4.31 -3.08
CA ALA A 40 0.80 -3.02 -2.44
C ALA A 40 2.05 -2.25 -2.88
N PRO A 41 1.93 -1.00 -3.34
CA PRO A 41 3.10 -0.16 -3.54
C PRO A 41 3.93 -0.24 -2.28
N ALA A 42 5.25 -0.16 -2.40
CA ALA A 42 6.16 -0.19 -1.26
C ALA A 42 5.53 0.64 -0.16
N GLN A 43 5.19 -0.01 0.93
CA GLN A 43 4.47 0.70 1.97
C GLN A 43 5.39 1.78 2.44
N ASP A 44 4.91 3.01 2.34
CA ASP A 44 5.55 4.12 3.00
C ASP A 44 5.88 3.69 4.42
N SER A 45 7.07 4.00 4.89
CA SER A 45 7.34 3.96 6.32
C SER A 45 6.11 4.53 7.03
N PRO A 46 5.51 3.84 8.02
CA PRO A 46 4.32 4.31 8.72
C PRO A 46 4.45 5.73 9.26
N LEU A 47 5.61 6.28 9.16
CA LEU A 47 6.09 7.51 9.71
C LEU A 47 6.32 8.58 8.65
N ARG A 48 6.08 8.25 7.42
CA ARG A 48 6.10 9.22 6.34
C ARG A 48 4.93 10.19 6.51
N PRO A 49 5.16 11.52 6.31
CA PRO A 49 4.06 12.46 6.27
C PRO A 49 2.99 11.96 5.31
N VAL A 50 1.73 12.09 5.70
CA VAL A 50 0.54 11.65 4.94
C VAL A 50 0.54 12.12 3.46
N ASN A 51 1.38 13.06 3.14
CA ASN A 51 1.49 13.67 1.81
C ASN A 51 2.61 13.08 0.94
N ALA A 52 3.33 12.07 1.39
CA ALA A 52 4.53 11.66 0.67
C ALA A 52 4.25 10.83 -0.59
N ILE A 53 3.28 9.92 -0.57
CA ILE A 53 2.83 9.16 -1.75
C ILE A 53 1.37 8.78 -1.57
N ASP A 54 0.55 9.00 -2.56
CA ASP A 54 -0.81 8.48 -2.59
C ASP A 54 -0.77 6.96 -2.84
N PRO A 55 -1.27 6.14 -1.91
CA PRO A 55 -1.24 4.69 -2.06
C PRO A 55 -2.05 4.17 -3.26
N ALA A 56 -2.99 4.96 -3.79
CA ALA A 56 -3.77 4.59 -4.96
C ALA A 56 -3.04 4.84 -6.28
N THR A 57 -2.20 5.86 -6.33
CA THR A 57 -1.53 6.30 -7.56
C THR A 57 -0.01 6.24 -7.48
N GLY A 58 0.55 6.10 -6.28
CA GLY A 58 1.99 6.14 -6.04
C GLY A 58 2.62 7.50 -6.31
N VAL A 59 1.84 8.56 -6.39
CA VAL A 59 2.33 9.93 -6.62
C VAL A 59 2.43 10.67 -5.28
N PRO A 60 3.52 11.40 -5.00
CA PRO A 60 3.63 12.21 -3.80
C PRO A 60 2.50 13.23 -3.72
N ALA A 61 1.81 13.27 -2.59
CA ALA A 61 0.67 14.16 -2.37
C ALA A 61 1.03 15.66 -2.26
N ILE A 62 2.31 16.00 -2.39
CA ILE A 62 2.82 17.36 -2.38
C ILE A 62 2.29 18.20 -3.57
N TYR A 63 1.84 17.54 -4.62
CA TYR A 63 1.45 18.17 -5.89
C TYR A 63 -0.03 18.42 -6.09
N GLY A 64 -0.80 18.30 -5.07
CA GLY A 64 -2.25 18.44 -5.16
C GLY A 64 -2.95 17.08 -5.33
N ASN A 65 -4.27 17.10 -5.46
CA ASN A 65 -5.04 15.88 -5.60
C ASN A 65 -4.50 15.04 -6.75
N PRO A 66 -4.12 13.77 -6.48
CA PRO A 66 -3.77 12.87 -7.54
C PRO A 66 -4.95 12.79 -8.50
N PRO A 67 -4.69 12.72 -9.78
CA PRO A 67 -5.73 12.56 -10.77
C PRO A 67 -6.51 11.26 -10.54
N ALA A 68 -7.78 11.25 -10.86
CA ALA A 68 -8.72 10.18 -10.54
C ALA A 68 -8.47 8.86 -11.27
N SER A 69 -7.51 8.80 -12.19
CA SER A 69 -7.11 7.57 -12.89
C SER A 69 -5.66 7.62 -13.32
N GLY A 70 -5.00 6.46 -13.38
CA GLY A 70 -3.61 6.36 -13.81
C GLY A 70 -3.35 6.93 -15.22
N ALA A 71 -4.34 6.96 -16.10
CA ALA A 71 -4.21 7.57 -17.42
C ALA A 71 -4.26 9.10 -17.39
N ALA A 72 -5.04 9.68 -16.47
CA ALA A 72 -5.08 11.12 -16.25
C ALA A 72 -3.82 11.59 -15.51
N ASP A 73 -3.30 10.76 -14.63
CA ASP A 73 -2.08 11.00 -13.87
C ASP A 73 -0.84 11.08 -14.75
N THR A 74 -0.87 10.48 -15.91
CA THR A 74 0.23 10.51 -16.86
C THR A 74 0.34 11.84 -17.63
N GLY A 75 -0.46 12.83 -17.29
CA GLY A 75 -0.39 14.15 -17.92
C GLY A 75 -0.83 14.21 -19.38
N TYR A 76 -1.52 13.17 -19.84
CA TYR A 76 -2.05 13.13 -21.20
C TYR A 76 -2.86 14.37 -21.55
N ASP A 77 -3.63 14.88 -20.58
CA ASP A 77 -4.44 16.07 -20.77
C ASP A 77 -3.66 17.37 -20.66
N SER A 78 -2.55 17.42 -19.92
CA SER A 78 -1.80 18.65 -19.69
C SER A 78 -0.94 19.07 -20.88
N LEU A 79 -0.44 18.10 -21.64
CA LEU A 79 0.46 18.36 -22.77
C LEU A 79 -0.30 18.78 -24.04
N ASN A 80 -1.52 18.30 -24.22
CA ASN A 80 -2.31 18.59 -25.43
C ASN A 80 -3.21 19.84 -25.32
N ARG A 81 -3.46 20.39 -24.13
CA ARG A 81 -4.34 21.54 -23.94
C ARG A 81 -3.67 22.89 -24.07
N LYS A 82 -2.38 22.96 -24.25
CA LYS A 82 -1.67 24.20 -24.60
C LYS A 82 -1.67 24.50 -26.09
N ARG A 83 -2.53 23.85 -26.88
CA ARG A 83 -2.81 24.39 -28.21
C ARG A 83 -3.51 25.72 -28.05
N LYS A 84 -2.82 26.79 -28.39
CA LYS A 84 -3.45 28.09 -28.65
C LYS A 84 -4.68 27.81 -29.50
N THR A 85 -5.85 28.02 -28.95
CA THR A 85 -7.10 27.99 -29.74
C THR A 85 -6.90 28.96 -30.89
N LYS A 86 -6.77 28.43 -32.11
CA LYS A 86 -6.87 29.25 -33.28
C LYS A 86 -8.24 29.91 -33.23
N PRO A 87 -8.34 31.26 -33.35
CA PRO A 87 -9.64 31.90 -33.40
C PRO A 87 -10.47 31.23 -34.49
N TYR A 88 -11.73 30.95 -34.21
CA TYR A 88 -12.65 30.43 -35.20
C TYR A 88 -12.61 31.30 -36.44
N PRO A 89 -12.55 30.74 -37.66
CA PRO A 89 -12.68 31.51 -38.88
C PRO A 89 -14.03 32.21 -38.83
N GLY A 90 -14.03 33.53 -38.84
CA GLY A 90 -15.26 34.32 -38.79
C GLY A 90 -15.43 35.21 -37.54
N THR A 91 -14.58 35.10 -36.52
CA THR A 91 -14.58 36.09 -35.43
C THR A 91 -14.02 37.41 -35.95
N PRO A 92 -14.78 38.50 -35.96
CA PRO A 92 -14.25 39.80 -36.41
C PRO A 92 -13.10 40.22 -35.49
N LYS A 93 -11.97 40.57 -36.09
CA LYS A 93 -10.86 41.17 -35.33
C LYS A 93 -11.40 42.39 -34.61
N PRO A 94 -11.07 42.61 -33.33
CA PRO A 94 -11.44 43.84 -32.65
C PRO A 94 -10.88 45.01 -33.44
N LYS A 95 -11.76 45.91 -33.93
CA LYS A 95 -11.34 47.15 -34.61
C LYS A 95 -10.59 48.00 -33.59
N PHE A 96 -9.34 48.29 -33.90
CA PHE A 96 -8.58 49.26 -33.16
C PHE A 96 -9.22 50.64 -33.38
N VAL A 97 -9.86 51.16 -32.35
CA VAL A 97 -10.38 52.52 -32.36
C VAL A 97 -9.23 53.42 -31.95
N GLY A 98 -8.65 54.10 -32.91
CA GLY A 98 -7.58 55.07 -32.66
C GLY A 98 -8.06 56.20 -31.76
N PRO A 99 -7.13 56.88 -31.07
CA PRO A 99 -7.46 58.02 -30.23
C PRO A 99 -7.94 59.19 -31.11
N GLY A 100 -9.21 59.56 -30.97
CA GLY A 100 -9.68 60.77 -31.67
C GLY A 100 -11.15 60.87 -32.04
N ASN A 101 -12.03 59.97 -31.58
CA ASN A 101 -13.46 60.18 -31.82
C ASN A 101 -14.16 60.73 -30.54
N PRO A 102 -14.57 62.01 -30.53
CA PRO A 102 -15.11 62.67 -29.34
C PRO A 102 -16.52 62.27 -28.93
N SER A 103 -17.11 61.28 -29.60
CA SER A 103 -18.47 60.77 -29.32
C SER A 103 -18.54 59.51 -28.46
N ASN A 104 -17.42 58.92 -28.06
CA ASN A 104 -17.43 57.81 -27.12
C ASN A 104 -16.94 58.26 -25.73
N PRO A 105 -17.68 57.98 -24.67
CA PRO A 105 -17.16 58.19 -23.31
C PRO A 105 -15.85 57.42 -23.14
N PRO A 106 -14.88 57.95 -22.40
CA PRO A 106 -13.61 57.29 -22.19
C PRO A 106 -13.88 55.92 -21.56
N LEU A 107 -13.46 54.86 -22.25
CA LEU A 107 -13.43 53.52 -21.67
C LEU A 107 -12.63 53.63 -20.38
N GLN A 108 -13.27 53.38 -19.25
CA GLN A 108 -12.56 53.25 -17.99
C GLN A 108 -11.42 52.27 -18.21
N ALA A 109 -10.21 52.72 -17.96
CA ALA A 109 -9.05 51.86 -17.99
C ALA A 109 -9.35 50.61 -17.16
N PRO A 110 -9.07 49.42 -17.66
CA PRO A 110 -9.27 48.20 -16.89
C PRO A 110 -8.54 48.38 -15.56
N ARG A 111 -9.27 48.27 -14.47
CA ARG A 111 -8.73 48.39 -13.11
C ARG A 111 -7.61 47.36 -13.02
N VAL A 112 -6.37 47.80 -13.04
CA VAL A 112 -5.21 46.93 -12.86
C VAL A 112 -5.31 46.46 -11.44
N VAL A 113 -5.84 45.25 -11.27
CA VAL A 113 -5.76 44.54 -10.01
C VAL A 113 -4.29 44.17 -9.84
N PRO A 114 -3.62 44.64 -8.79
CA PRO A 114 -2.22 44.30 -8.59
C PRO A 114 -2.10 42.76 -8.58
N PRO A 115 -1.08 42.19 -9.21
CA PRO A 115 -0.90 40.74 -9.22
C PRO A 115 -0.79 40.24 -7.78
N VAL A 116 -1.71 39.37 -7.38
CA VAL A 116 -1.66 38.71 -6.07
C VAL A 116 -0.35 37.94 -6.03
N SER A 117 0.46 38.17 -5.00
CA SER A 117 1.73 37.49 -4.87
C SER A 117 1.48 35.97 -4.84
N PRO A 118 2.34 35.14 -5.46
CA PRO A 118 2.16 33.69 -5.55
C PRO A 118 1.95 32.99 -4.19
N SER A 119 2.46 33.59 -3.11
CA SER A 119 2.29 33.11 -1.74
C SER A 119 0.85 33.23 -1.21
N PHE A 120 0.01 34.06 -1.82
CA PHE A 120 -1.40 34.22 -1.48
C PHE A 120 -2.37 33.62 -2.50
N ALA A 121 -1.87 33.01 -3.55
CA ALA A 121 -2.67 32.40 -4.61
C ALA A 121 -3.46 31.15 -4.18
N GLY A 122 -3.81 31.03 -2.94
CA GLY A 122 -4.68 29.99 -2.38
C GLY A 122 -5.33 30.39 -1.07
N ILE A 123 -5.02 31.59 -0.56
CA ILE A 123 -5.56 32.10 0.71
C ILE A 123 -6.23 33.45 0.40
N ALA A 124 -7.41 33.42 -0.17
CA ALA A 124 -8.28 34.57 -0.13
C ALA A 124 -8.86 34.68 1.29
N GLU A 125 -8.46 35.73 2.04
CA GLU A 125 -9.22 36.13 3.22
C GLU A 125 -10.61 36.55 2.74
N GLY A 126 -11.60 35.81 3.07
CA GLY A 126 -12.96 35.96 2.59
C GLY A 126 -13.55 34.55 2.39
N ALA A 127 -14.80 34.43 2.00
CA ALA A 127 -15.48 33.14 1.87
C ALA A 127 -14.55 32.02 1.35
N PRO A 128 -14.60 30.82 1.95
CA PRO A 128 -13.76 29.70 1.53
C PRO A 128 -13.89 29.57 0.01
N PRO A 129 -12.78 29.35 -0.71
CA PRO A 129 -12.82 29.24 -2.15
C PRO A 129 -13.90 28.23 -2.51
N ARG A 130 -14.94 28.67 -3.19
CA ARG A 130 -15.95 27.74 -3.73
C ARG A 130 -15.15 26.80 -4.61
N ARG A 131 -14.92 25.59 -4.12
CA ARG A 131 -14.27 24.54 -4.87
C ARG A 131 -15.10 24.32 -6.13
N LYS A 132 -14.66 24.93 -7.22
CA LYS A 132 -15.14 24.48 -8.52
C LYS A 132 -14.67 23.04 -8.56
N LEU A 133 -15.61 22.08 -8.57
CA LEU A 133 -15.34 20.72 -8.98
C LEU A 133 -14.47 20.84 -10.24
N LYS A 134 -13.19 20.54 -10.10
CA LYS A 134 -12.31 20.51 -11.26
C LYS A 134 -12.95 19.46 -12.14
N VAL A 135 -13.46 19.88 -13.29
CA VAL A 135 -14.04 18.95 -14.25
C VAL A 135 -12.93 17.95 -14.51
N ASP A 136 -13.15 16.73 -14.05
CA ASP A 136 -12.19 15.65 -14.19
C ASP A 136 -11.94 15.48 -15.69
N GLY A 137 -10.72 15.74 -16.11
CA GLY A 137 -10.36 15.65 -17.51
C GLY A 137 -10.42 14.22 -18.07
N ASP A 138 -10.53 13.20 -17.21
CA ASP A 138 -10.72 11.81 -17.59
C ASP A 138 -12.22 11.44 -17.61
N PRO A 139 -12.83 11.28 -18.78
CA PRO A 139 -14.23 10.87 -18.89
C PRO A 139 -14.49 9.44 -18.40
N PHE A 140 -13.45 8.66 -18.13
CA PHE A 140 -13.52 7.27 -17.66
C PHE A 140 -13.00 7.10 -16.24
N GLY A 141 -12.56 8.18 -15.58
CA GLY A 141 -12.03 8.14 -14.21
C GLY A 141 -13.13 7.96 -13.17
N GLN A 142 -12.75 7.33 -12.07
CA GLN A 142 -13.60 7.20 -10.88
C GLN A 142 -13.83 8.58 -10.24
N VAL A 143 -15.08 8.97 -10.06
CA VAL A 143 -15.43 10.31 -9.55
C VAL A 143 -15.46 10.35 -8.03
N GLY A 144 -15.98 9.29 -7.40
CA GLY A 144 -16.27 9.25 -5.97
C GLY A 144 -17.51 10.08 -5.57
N ASN A 145 -17.93 9.91 -4.35
CA ASN A 145 -19.05 10.64 -3.74
C ASN A 145 -18.55 11.48 -2.58
N TYR A 146 -19.08 12.69 -2.44
CA TYR A 146 -18.88 13.47 -1.22
C TYR A 146 -19.88 13.03 -0.15
N VAL A 147 -19.38 12.58 0.99
CA VAL A 147 -20.15 12.25 2.18
C VAL A 147 -19.65 13.14 3.32
N GLY A 148 -20.42 14.20 3.61
CA GLY A 148 -19.95 15.24 4.53
C GLY A 148 -18.67 15.91 4.03
N GLY A 149 -17.63 15.86 4.83
CA GLY A 149 -16.30 16.41 4.50
C GLY A 149 -15.33 15.38 3.90
N PHE A 150 -15.82 14.27 3.34
CA PHE A 150 -14.98 13.21 2.77
C PHE A 150 -15.32 12.95 1.32
N LEU A 151 -14.30 12.80 0.49
CA LEU A 151 -14.42 12.20 -0.83
C LEU A 151 -14.26 10.69 -0.68
N VAL A 152 -15.33 9.95 -0.92
CA VAL A 152 -15.38 8.49 -0.82
C VAL A 152 -15.38 7.90 -2.22
N LYS A 153 -14.45 6.98 -2.46
CA LYS A 153 -14.35 6.18 -3.68
C LYS A 153 -14.50 4.72 -3.30
N GLU A 154 -15.40 4.05 -3.97
CA GLU A 154 -15.72 2.65 -3.73
C GLU A 154 -15.63 1.85 -5.01
N ALA A 155 -15.13 0.62 -4.92
CA ALA A 155 -15.09 -0.28 -6.04
C ALA A 155 -15.25 -1.73 -5.59
N VAL A 156 -15.80 -2.55 -6.46
CA VAL A 156 -15.84 -4.01 -6.30
C VAL A 156 -15.38 -4.64 -7.60
N GLU A 157 -14.39 -5.52 -7.52
CA GLU A 157 -13.94 -6.33 -8.64
C GLU A 157 -14.37 -7.78 -8.43
N VAL A 158 -15.05 -8.36 -9.41
CA VAL A 158 -15.39 -9.78 -9.45
C VAL A 158 -14.69 -10.39 -10.65
N SER A 159 -13.89 -11.42 -10.41
CA SER A 159 -13.08 -12.06 -11.41
C SER A 159 -13.11 -13.58 -11.29
N GLY A 160 -12.89 -14.24 -12.39
CA GLY A 160 -12.66 -15.68 -12.47
C GLY A 160 -11.37 -15.97 -13.23
N GLY A 161 -10.77 -17.10 -12.96
CA GLY A 161 -9.52 -17.45 -13.59
C GLY A 161 -9.08 -18.88 -13.35
N TYR A 162 -7.87 -19.15 -13.80
CA TYR A 162 -7.20 -20.41 -13.61
C TYR A 162 -5.80 -20.20 -13.06
N ASP A 163 -5.46 -20.98 -12.05
CA ASP A 163 -4.18 -21.02 -11.38
C ASP A 163 -3.56 -22.41 -11.59
N THR A 164 -2.38 -22.46 -12.19
CA THR A 164 -1.74 -23.73 -12.54
C THR A 164 -1.14 -24.45 -11.34
N ASN A 165 -0.93 -23.77 -10.20
CA ASN A 165 -0.29 -24.33 -9.02
C ASN A 165 -0.65 -23.55 -7.74
N PRO A 166 -1.91 -23.52 -7.31
CA PRO A 166 -2.33 -22.74 -6.15
C PRO A 166 -1.74 -23.25 -4.82
N GLY A 167 -1.34 -24.51 -4.75
CA GLY A 167 -0.67 -25.13 -3.61
C GLY A 167 0.84 -24.93 -3.57
N ARG A 168 1.43 -24.42 -4.66
CA ARG A 168 2.90 -24.26 -4.79
C ARG A 168 3.69 -25.56 -4.64
N PHE A 169 3.17 -26.65 -5.18
CA PHE A 169 3.87 -27.93 -5.22
C PHE A 169 5.00 -27.95 -6.25
N ALA A 170 5.98 -28.83 -6.02
CA ALA A 170 6.96 -29.19 -7.04
C ALA A 170 6.29 -29.84 -8.25
N GLN A 171 5.23 -30.64 -8.03
CA GLN A 171 4.36 -31.16 -9.08
C GLN A 171 3.06 -30.35 -9.13
N PRO A 172 2.88 -29.46 -10.11
CA PRO A 172 1.75 -28.54 -10.17
C PRO A 172 0.42 -29.26 -10.32
N GLN A 173 -0.56 -28.86 -9.51
CA GLN A 173 -1.97 -29.23 -9.68
C GLN A 173 -2.80 -27.97 -9.78
N GLY A 174 -3.36 -27.73 -10.96
CA GLY A 174 -4.10 -26.51 -11.25
C GLY A 174 -5.55 -26.52 -10.76
N SER A 175 -6.09 -25.33 -10.54
CA SER A 175 -7.49 -25.11 -10.17
C SER A 175 -8.08 -23.87 -10.82
N ALA A 176 -9.34 -23.95 -11.19
CA ALA A 176 -10.13 -22.76 -11.44
C ALA A 176 -10.42 -22.04 -10.13
N PHE A 177 -10.55 -20.72 -10.18
CA PHE A 177 -10.90 -19.92 -9.01
C PHE A 177 -11.82 -18.76 -9.37
N TYR A 178 -12.51 -18.24 -8.36
CA TYR A 178 -13.17 -16.95 -8.41
C TYR A 178 -12.59 -16.02 -7.34
N ARG A 179 -12.67 -14.72 -7.59
CA ARG A 179 -12.20 -13.70 -6.64
C ARG A 179 -13.18 -12.53 -6.59
N ILE A 180 -13.46 -12.09 -5.37
CA ILE A 180 -14.24 -10.89 -5.09
C ILE A 180 -13.33 -9.95 -4.30
N ALA A 181 -13.15 -8.72 -4.80
CA ALA A 181 -12.24 -7.75 -4.21
C ALA A 181 -12.92 -6.37 -4.04
N PRO A 182 -13.49 -6.09 -2.87
CA PRO A 182 -13.98 -4.76 -2.53
C PRO A 182 -12.81 -3.82 -2.20
N GLU A 183 -12.96 -2.54 -2.56
CA GLU A 183 -12.05 -1.44 -2.26
C GLU A 183 -12.84 -0.23 -1.77
N LEU A 184 -12.35 0.42 -0.73
CA LEU A 184 -12.91 1.64 -0.17
C LEU A 184 -11.78 2.63 0.12
N GLN A 185 -11.87 3.81 -0.47
CA GLN A 185 -10.98 4.92 -0.17
C GLN A 185 -11.80 6.10 0.30
N ALA A 186 -11.39 6.74 1.38
CA ALA A 186 -12.00 7.97 1.85
C ALA A 186 -10.91 8.99 2.18
N THR A 187 -11.03 10.16 1.58
CA THR A 187 -10.07 11.26 1.78
C THR A 187 -10.82 12.47 2.30
N SER A 188 -10.36 13.03 3.40
CA SER A 188 -10.95 14.24 3.95
C SER A 188 -10.70 15.44 3.04
N ASP A 189 -11.69 16.32 2.97
CA ASP A 189 -11.66 17.58 2.24
C ASP A 189 -11.58 18.78 3.21
N TRP A 190 -10.80 18.64 4.26
CA TRP A 190 -10.64 19.68 5.28
C TRP A 190 -9.53 20.66 4.89
N THR A 191 -9.68 21.91 5.27
CA THR A 191 -8.70 22.95 4.95
C THR A 191 -7.44 22.87 5.80
N ARG A 192 -7.50 22.26 6.99
CA ARG A 192 -6.43 22.30 7.98
C ARG A 192 -5.93 20.95 8.45
N HIS A 193 -6.75 19.96 8.53
CA HIS A 193 -6.39 18.60 8.98
C HIS A 193 -6.56 17.64 7.83
N ALA A 194 -5.98 16.45 7.91
CA ALA A 194 -6.17 15.42 6.90
C ALA A 194 -6.48 14.07 7.56
N LEU A 195 -7.41 13.34 6.98
CA LEU A 195 -7.72 11.95 7.33
C LEU A 195 -7.93 11.18 6.03
N ASN A 196 -7.15 10.10 5.86
CA ASN A 196 -7.25 9.25 4.69
C ASN A 196 -7.44 7.80 5.13
N LEU A 197 -8.42 7.12 4.55
CA LEU A 197 -8.68 5.70 4.69
C LEU A 197 -8.45 5.03 3.35
N ASP A 198 -7.68 3.95 3.34
CA ASP A 198 -7.58 3.00 2.22
C ASP A 198 -7.85 1.61 2.80
N LEU A 199 -8.90 0.96 2.33
CA LEU A 199 -9.30 -0.37 2.75
C LEU A 199 -9.52 -1.23 1.51
N ARG A 200 -8.80 -2.33 1.43
CA ARG A 200 -8.89 -3.30 0.33
C ARG A 200 -9.09 -4.68 0.91
N GLY A 201 -10.10 -5.35 0.41
CA GLY A 201 -10.37 -6.74 0.74
C GLY A 201 -10.27 -7.61 -0.50
N SER A 202 -10.02 -8.89 -0.31
CA SER A 202 -10.30 -9.87 -1.34
C SER A 202 -10.57 -11.24 -0.74
N PHE A 203 -11.41 -11.99 -1.39
CA PHE A 203 -11.63 -13.39 -1.13
C PHE A 203 -11.42 -14.16 -2.41
N THR A 204 -10.53 -15.16 -2.37
CA THR A 204 -10.29 -16.07 -3.50
C THR A 204 -10.75 -17.45 -3.10
N GLY A 205 -11.74 -17.98 -3.81
CA GLY A 205 -12.26 -19.34 -3.63
C GLY A 205 -11.84 -20.24 -4.79
N TYR A 206 -11.32 -21.41 -4.50
CA TYR A 206 -10.84 -22.36 -5.48
C TYR A 206 -11.86 -23.49 -5.70
N GLY A 207 -12.03 -23.90 -6.94
CA GLY A 207 -12.98 -24.94 -7.32
C GLY A 207 -12.50 -26.37 -7.04
N THR A 208 -11.22 -26.55 -6.74
CA THR A 208 -10.61 -27.86 -6.49
C THR A 208 -10.24 -27.98 -5.01
N THR A 209 -10.60 -29.12 -4.40
CA THR A 209 -10.09 -29.54 -3.10
C THR A 209 -8.88 -30.45 -3.30
N PHE A 210 -7.87 -30.31 -2.48
CA PHE A 210 -6.68 -31.15 -2.52
C PHE A 210 -6.90 -32.37 -1.62
N PRO A 211 -6.43 -33.58 -2.02
CA PRO A 211 -6.57 -34.75 -1.17
C PRO A 211 -5.80 -34.51 0.13
N ALA A 212 -6.44 -34.86 1.24
CA ALA A 212 -5.76 -34.99 2.53
C ALA A 212 -4.84 -36.19 2.46
N ASP A 213 -3.65 -36.03 1.87
CA ASP A 213 -2.67 -37.09 1.84
C ASP A 213 -2.25 -37.41 3.28
N ALA A 214 -2.56 -38.61 3.70
CA ALA A 214 -2.29 -39.09 5.04
C ALA A 214 -0.78 -38.97 5.34
N GLY A 215 -0.40 -37.89 5.97
CA GLY A 215 0.89 -37.73 6.61
C GLY A 215 1.96 -36.93 5.88
N ASN A 216 1.82 -36.56 4.60
CA ASN A 216 2.92 -35.88 3.86
C ASN A 216 2.52 -34.62 3.10
N SER A 217 1.26 -34.24 3.04
CA SER A 217 0.87 -33.02 2.33
C SER A 217 0.97 -31.79 3.22
N SER A 218 1.81 -30.85 2.83
CA SER A 218 1.90 -29.51 3.43
C SER A 218 0.81 -28.55 2.93
N VAL A 219 -0.03 -29.00 1.99
CA VAL A 219 -1.11 -28.19 1.42
C VAL A 219 -2.44 -28.61 2.03
N PRO A 220 -3.24 -27.66 2.53
CA PRO A 220 -4.55 -27.97 3.09
C PRO A 220 -5.53 -28.44 2.03
N VAL A 221 -6.55 -29.16 2.47
CA VAL A 221 -7.65 -29.63 1.60
C VAL A 221 -8.37 -28.45 0.94
N ASN A 222 -8.61 -27.40 1.71
CA ASN A 222 -9.20 -26.17 1.22
C ASN A 222 -8.15 -25.04 1.26
N ILE A 223 -7.93 -24.43 0.12
CA ILE A 223 -6.94 -23.37 -0.06
C ILE A 223 -7.56 -21.98 -0.28
N ASP A 224 -8.85 -21.82 0.03
CA ASP A 224 -9.52 -20.53 -0.04
C ASP A 224 -8.82 -19.51 0.86
N ARG A 225 -8.70 -18.28 0.34
CA ARG A 225 -7.90 -17.24 0.98
C ARG A 225 -8.66 -15.92 1.13
N PRO A 226 -8.99 -15.50 2.34
CA PRO A 226 -9.29 -14.11 2.64
C PRO A 226 -8.01 -13.29 2.69
N ASP A 227 -8.08 -12.07 2.23
CA ASP A 227 -7.01 -11.07 2.30
C ASP A 227 -7.65 -9.70 2.53
N VAL A 228 -7.21 -8.97 3.55
CA VAL A 228 -7.66 -7.60 3.84
C VAL A 228 -6.45 -6.76 4.19
N ASP A 229 -6.35 -5.60 3.57
CA ASP A 229 -5.35 -4.58 3.87
C ASP A 229 -6.06 -3.26 4.14
N GLY A 230 -5.76 -2.63 5.26
CA GLY A 230 -6.39 -1.40 5.70
C GLY A 230 -5.38 -0.42 6.29
N LYS A 231 -5.44 0.82 5.85
CA LYS A 231 -4.63 1.92 6.37
C LYS A 231 -5.50 3.13 6.60
N LEU A 232 -5.49 3.64 7.82
CA LEU A 232 -6.08 4.93 8.18
C LEU A 232 -4.96 5.86 8.62
N THR A 233 -4.79 6.98 7.94
CA THR A 233 -3.76 7.97 8.28
C THR A 233 -4.40 9.29 8.63
N GLY A 234 -3.96 9.89 9.74
CA GLY A 234 -4.42 11.16 10.24
C GLY A 234 -3.28 12.15 10.42
N ARG A 235 -3.53 13.40 10.07
CA ARG A 235 -2.67 14.54 10.34
C ARG A 235 -3.46 15.65 10.98
N ILE A 236 -3.03 16.10 12.13
CA ILE A 236 -3.59 17.23 12.86
C ILE A 236 -2.55 18.35 12.86
N ASP A 237 -2.83 19.43 12.16
CA ASP A 237 -1.99 20.61 12.12
C ASP A 237 -2.25 21.45 13.38
N VAL A 238 -1.35 21.38 14.37
CA VAL A 238 -1.47 22.10 15.65
C VAL A 238 -1.06 23.56 15.45
N THR A 239 0.12 23.78 14.88
CA THR A 239 0.62 25.08 14.47
C THR A 239 1.02 25.04 12.99
N ARG A 240 1.69 26.09 12.49
CA ARG A 240 2.26 26.07 11.13
C ARG A 240 3.41 25.06 11.02
N ASP A 241 4.14 24.89 12.11
CA ASP A 241 5.39 24.15 12.12
C ASP A 241 5.27 22.83 12.91
N THR A 242 4.15 22.62 13.65
CA THR A 242 3.92 21.44 14.48
C THR A 242 2.73 20.65 13.97
N ARG A 243 2.93 19.37 13.71
CA ARG A 243 1.89 18.43 13.28
C ARG A 243 1.90 17.18 14.14
N ILE A 244 0.72 16.67 14.45
CA ILE A 244 0.55 15.34 15.01
C ILE A 244 0.19 14.41 13.87
N ILE A 245 0.91 13.31 13.77
CA ILE A 245 0.73 12.30 12.74
C ILE A 245 0.25 11.02 13.42
N SER A 246 -0.77 10.40 12.87
CA SER A 246 -1.29 9.12 13.33
C SER A 246 -1.50 8.18 12.16
N ALA A 247 -1.27 6.89 12.37
CA ALA A 247 -1.59 5.86 11.41
C ALA A 247 -2.14 4.63 12.12
N LEU A 248 -3.21 4.05 11.60
CA LEU A 248 -3.69 2.73 11.97
C LEU A 248 -3.56 1.81 10.77
N ARG A 249 -3.19 0.57 11.04
CA ARG A 249 -2.96 -0.45 10.03
C ARG A 249 -3.76 -1.70 10.37
N LEU A 250 -4.23 -2.38 9.35
CA LEU A 250 -4.91 -3.67 9.45
C LEU A 250 -4.46 -4.57 8.30
N ARG A 251 -3.98 -5.74 8.62
CA ARG A 251 -3.69 -6.79 7.65
C ARG A 251 -4.31 -8.10 8.12
N VAL A 252 -5.15 -8.71 7.29
CA VAL A 252 -5.67 -10.06 7.50
C VAL A 252 -5.27 -10.91 6.31
N GLY A 253 -4.70 -12.06 6.55
CA GLY A 253 -4.26 -12.95 5.48
C GLY A 253 -4.20 -14.41 5.97
N THR A 254 -3.76 -15.28 5.10
CA THR A 254 -3.51 -16.70 5.43
C THR A 254 -2.03 -16.99 5.31
N ASP A 255 -1.58 -18.02 5.99
CA ASP A 255 -0.22 -18.54 5.81
C ASP A 255 0.06 -18.81 4.32
N ASN A 256 1.27 -18.51 3.91
CA ASN A 256 1.70 -18.68 2.53
C ASN A 256 2.09 -20.15 2.28
N PRO A 257 1.68 -20.78 1.16
CA PRO A 257 2.14 -22.10 0.77
C PRO A 257 3.67 -22.27 0.69
N THR A 258 4.38 -21.15 0.46
CA THR A 258 5.86 -21.13 0.39
C THR A 258 6.53 -20.86 1.73
N THR A 259 5.76 -20.76 2.83
CA THR A 259 6.32 -20.59 4.18
C THR A 259 7.18 -21.81 4.53
N PRO A 260 8.43 -21.61 4.98
CA PRO A 260 9.25 -22.72 5.40
C PRO A 260 8.63 -23.43 6.62
N ASN A 261 8.79 -24.76 6.68
CA ASN A 261 8.22 -25.62 7.71
C ASN A 261 6.69 -25.46 7.86
N PRO A 262 5.91 -25.71 6.79
CA PRO A 262 4.46 -25.63 6.85
C PRO A 262 3.91 -26.75 7.75
N GLN A 263 2.83 -26.47 8.46
CA GLN A 263 2.13 -27.49 9.24
C GLN A 263 1.47 -28.50 8.30
N VAL A 264 1.66 -29.78 8.58
CA VAL A 264 1.08 -30.92 7.82
C VAL A 264 -0.33 -31.24 8.32
N GLY A 265 -1.18 -31.76 7.44
CA GLY A 265 -2.53 -32.22 7.80
C GLY A 265 -3.55 -31.11 8.02
N LEU A 266 -3.31 -29.91 7.51
CA LEU A 266 -4.25 -28.80 7.60
C LEU A 266 -5.52 -29.06 6.77
N SER A 267 -6.69 -28.79 7.32
CA SER A 267 -7.93 -28.71 6.54
C SER A 267 -8.03 -27.42 5.75
N LYS A 268 -7.48 -26.32 6.28
CA LYS A 268 -7.33 -25.02 5.63
C LYS A 268 -6.18 -24.23 6.24
N TYR A 269 -5.63 -23.27 5.49
CA TYR A 269 -4.61 -22.39 6.04
C TYR A 269 -5.14 -21.57 7.23
N PRO A 270 -4.36 -21.46 8.33
CA PRO A 270 -4.72 -20.58 9.42
C PRO A 270 -4.71 -19.12 8.94
N VAL A 271 -5.72 -18.38 9.35
CA VAL A 271 -5.79 -16.94 9.13
C VAL A 271 -4.96 -16.26 10.20
N TYR A 272 -4.16 -15.31 9.81
CA TYR A 272 -3.54 -14.37 10.74
C TYR A 272 -4.12 -12.98 10.57
N ALA A 273 -4.17 -12.28 11.65
CA ALA A 273 -4.50 -10.87 11.64
C ALA A 273 -3.36 -10.09 12.29
N ASN A 274 -3.13 -8.94 11.71
CA ASN A 274 -2.10 -8.09 12.13
C ASN A 274 -2.59 -6.63 12.11
N PHE A 275 -2.55 -5.87 13.25
CA PHE A 275 -2.97 -4.48 13.34
C PHE A 275 -2.22 -3.67 14.38
N GLY A 276 -2.10 -2.41 14.18
CA GLY A 276 -1.43 -1.52 15.10
C GLY A 276 -1.60 -0.06 14.79
N GLY A 277 -0.95 0.71 15.59
CA GLY A 277 -1.02 2.15 15.53
C GLY A 277 0.35 2.80 15.66
N THR A 278 0.48 3.90 14.98
CA THR A 278 1.61 4.81 15.12
C THR A 278 1.06 6.17 15.51
N LEU A 279 1.68 6.79 16.48
CA LEU A 279 1.41 8.16 16.88
C LEU A 279 2.73 8.92 16.96
N GLY A 280 2.78 10.10 16.36
CA GLY A 280 4.00 10.89 16.35
C GLY A 280 3.77 12.37 16.27
N VAL A 281 4.85 13.08 16.46
CA VAL A 281 4.92 14.54 16.34
C VAL A 281 6.00 14.88 15.32
N GLU A 282 5.64 15.75 14.40
CA GLU A 282 6.52 16.36 13.42
C GLU A 282 6.66 17.84 13.74
N GLN A 283 7.90 18.32 13.83
CA GLN A 283 8.23 19.71 14.09
C GLN A 283 9.20 20.23 13.05
N ASP A 284 8.82 21.33 12.39
CA ASP A 284 9.67 22.05 11.46
C ASP A 284 10.43 23.14 12.19
N PHE A 285 11.76 23.20 12.00
CA PHE A 285 12.66 24.23 12.49
C PHE A 285 13.36 24.89 11.30
N ASN A 286 12.67 25.78 10.59
CA ASN A 286 13.16 26.38 9.37
C ASN A 286 13.47 25.33 8.27
N ARG A 287 14.76 24.98 8.11
CA ARG A 287 15.21 23.95 7.15
C ARG A 287 15.34 22.55 7.75
N LEU A 288 15.23 22.43 9.05
CA LEU A 288 15.35 21.16 9.77
C LEU A 288 13.95 20.68 10.15
N GLN A 289 13.67 19.42 9.91
CA GLN A 289 12.44 18.76 10.33
C GLN A 289 12.78 17.57 11.21
N LEU A 290 12.21 17.55 12.40
CA LEU A 290 12.29 16.43 13.32
C LEU A 290 10.94 15.75 13.41
N GLN A 291 10.94 14.44 13.26
CA GLN A 291 9.76 13.60 13.45
C GLN A 291 10.10 12.52 14.47
N VAL A 292 9.26 12.38 15.50
CA VAL A 292 9.39 11.34 16.52
C VAL A 292 8.07 10.60 16.63
N ASN A 293 8.11 9.28 16.64
CA ASN A 293 6.94 8.43 16.60
C ASN A 293 7.09 7.24 17.53
N GLY A 294 5.98 6.83 18.13
CA GLY A 294 5.82 5.55 18.79
C GLY A 294 4.89 4.65 17.98
N ASN A 295 5.18 3.38 17.95
CA ASN A 295 4.35 2.36 17.30
C ASN A 295 4.07 1.21 18.26
N VAL A 296 2.85 0.71 18.16
CA VAL A 296 2.40 -0.48 18.87
C VAL A 296 1.70 -1.35 17.85
N ASP A 297 2.17 -2.54 17.76
CA ASP A 297 1.69 -3.49 16.77
C ASP A 297 1.54 -4.88 17.43
N ARG A 298 0.53 -5.65 17.03
CA ARG A 298 0.28 -6.99 17.57
C ARG A 298 0.03 -8.04 16.48
N THR A 299 0.50 -9.27 16.46
CA THR A 299 0.27 -10.40 15.55
C THR A 299 -0.49 -11.53 16.22
N VAL A 300 -1.59 -12.02 15.63
CA VAL A 300 -2.37 -13.18 16.11
C VAL A 300 -2.64 -14.14 14.98
N TYR A 301 -2.51 -15.40 15.28
CA TYR A 301 -2.86 -16.49 14.40
C TYR A 301 -4.08 -17.24 14.92
N GLN A 302 -4.98 -17.60 14.04
CA GLN A 302 -6.05 -18.54 14.36
C GLN A 302 -5.46 -19.94 14.61
N TYR A 303 -6.15 -20.74 15.41
CA TYR A 303 -5.85 -22.15 15.56
C TYR A 303 -5.94 -22.85 14.22
N SER A 304 -4.96 -23.69 13.94
CA SER A 304 -4.94 -24.55 12.77
C SER A 304 -6.03 -25.61 12.89
N LYS A 305 -6.86 -25.75 11.88
CA LYS A 305 -7.84 -26.84 11.78
C LYS A 305 -7.22 -27.99 11.01
N LEU A 306 -7.21 -29.18 11.61
CA LEU A 306 -6.65 -30.39 11.03
C LEU A 306 -7.74 -31.23 10.34
N THR A 307 -7.31 -32.12 9.44
CA THR A 307 -8.21 -33.00 8.67
C THR A 307 -8.82 -34.10 9.53
N ASP A 308 -8.21 -34.43 10.66
CA ASP A 308 -8.75 -35.36 11.65
C ASP A 308 -9.83 -34.75 12.56
N GLY A 309 -10.19 -33.47 12.35
CA GLY A 309 -11.15 -32.73 13.14
C GLY A 309 -10.58 -32.09 14.41
N THR A 310 -9.31 -32.30 14.71
CA THR A 310 -8.63 -31.63 15.83
C THR A 310 -8.20 -30.21 15.48
N SER A 311 -7.73 -29.48 16.48
CA SER A 311 -7.19 -28.14 16.31
C SER A 311 -5.83 -28.03 17.00
N ALA A 312 -4.87 -27.39 16.35
CA ALA A 312 -3.56 -27.09 16.91
C ALA A 312 -3.43 -25.59 17.20
N SER A 313 -2.90 -25.26 18.38
CA SER A 313 -2.64 -23.88 18.75
C SER A 313 -1.51 -23.27 17.91
N ASN A 314 -1.63 -21.99 17.63
CA ASN A 314 -0.59 -21.12 17.05
C ASN A 314 -0.24 -19.95 17.99
N ASP A 315 -0.56 -20.08 19.28
CA ASP A 315 -0.33 -19.00 20.26
C ASP A 315 1.16 -18.71 20.45
N ASP A 316 2.04 -19.66 20.13
CA ASP A 316 3.49 -19.49 20.09
C ASP A 316 3.99 -18.55 18.99
N ARG A 317 3.13 -18.20 18.05
CA ARG A 317 3.40 -17.25 16.96
C ARG A 317 2.80 -15.86 17.22
N ASN A 318 2.03 -15.72 18.28
CA ASN A 318 1.40 -14.46 18.65
C ASN A 318 2.37 -13.57 19.42
N PHE A 319 2.50 -12.31 19.03
CA PHE A 319 3.39 -11.37 19.73
C PHE A 319 2.90 -9.93 19.64
N ASN A 320 3.38 -9.10 20.57
CA ASN A 320 3.29 -7.65 20.52
C ASN A 320 4.65 -7.08 20.14
N GLN A 321 4.65 -6.01 19.34
CA GLN A 321 5.84 -5.23 19.05
C GLN A 321 5.61 -3.80 19.50
N TYR A 322 6.56 -3.25 20.22
CA TYR A 322 6.59 -1.86 20.67
C TYR A 322 7.83 -1.22 20.11
N GLY A 323 7.68 -0.08 19.46
CA GLY A 323 8.81 0.61 18.83
C GLY A 323 8.75 2.11 18.99
N ALA A 324 9.90 2.72 18.87
CA ALA A 324 10.07 4.16 18.77
C ALA A 324 11.01 4.48 17.62
N GLN A 325 10.66 5.51 16.86
CA GLN A 325 11.45 5.94 15.72
C GLN A 325 11.65 7.45 15.77
N ALA A 326 12.83 7.90 15.38
CA ALA A 326 13.15 9.29 15.16
C ALA A 326 13.74 9.50 13.77
N ARG A 327 13.26 10.52 13.08
CA ARG A 327 13.75 10.92 11.75
C ARG A 327 14.09 12.40 11.76
N LEU A 328 15.31 12.71 11.35
CA LEU A 328 15.81 14.05 11.16
C LEU A 328 16.03 14.31 9.68
N SER A 329 15.36 15.30 9.13
CA SER A 329 15.44 15.67 7.71
C SER A 329 15.91 17.11 7.57
N TYR A 330 16.64 17.42 6.52
CA TYR A 330 17.16 18.75 6.23
C TYR A 330 16.78 19.20 4.82
N ASP A 331 16.13 20.34 4.68
CA ASP A 331 15.81 20.95 3.39
C ASP A 331 17.08 21.57 2.77
N LEU A 332 17.85 20.75 2.04
CA LEU A 332 19.13 21.17 1.44
C LEU A 332 18.91 22.21 0.34
N MET A 333 17.99 21.90 -0.57
CA MET A 333 17.52 22.78 -1.64
C MET A 333 16.08 22.41 -2.01
N PRO A 334 15.33 23.28 -2.70
CA PRO A 334 14.00 22.94 -3.16
C PRO A 334 13.99 21.61 -3.93
N GLY A 335 13.20 20.66 -3.46
CA GLY A 335 13.08 19.34 -4.05
C GLY A 335 14.16 18.33 -3.66
N LEU A 336 15.04 18.62 -2.69
CA LEU A 336 16.00 17.65 -2.16
C LEU A 336 16.09 17.74 -0.63
N LYS A 337 15.70 16.66 0.05
CA LYS A 337 15.60 16.57 1.49
C LYS A 337 16.29 15.31 2.02
N PRO A 338 17.61 15.35 2.28
CA PRO A 338 18.30 14.26 2.95
C PRO A 338 17.77 14.06 4.37
N PHE A 339 17.87 12.83 4.86
CA PHE A 339 17.45 12.47 6.21
C PHE A 339 18.27 11.34 6.82
N VAL A 340 18.21 11.27 8.13
CA VAL A 340 18.68 10.13 8.93
C VAL A 340 17.50 9.65 9.76
N GLU A 341 17.36 8.34 9.88
CA GLU A 341 16.26 7.68 10.59
C GLU A 341 16.80 6.58 11.47
N VAL A 342 16.39 6.56 12.71
CA VAL A 342 16.72 5.53 13.70
C VAL A 342 15.44 4.96 14.29
N GLU A 343 15.41 3.64 14.45
CA GLU A 343 14.32 2.93 15.12
C GLU A 343 14.89 1.93 16.13
N ALA A 344 14.19 1.78 17.24
CA ALA A 344 14.38 0.70 18.20
C ALA A 344 13.04 0.07 18.52
N ASP A 345 12.98 -1.25 18.57
CA ASP A 345 11.77 -2.01 18.86
C ASP A 345 12.03 -3.24 19.72
N THR A 346 11.00 -3.70 20.43
CA THR A 346 10.99 -4.96 21.15
C THR A 346 9.78 -5.80 20.73
N ARG A 347 9.99 -7.10 20.59
CA ARG A 347 8.93 -8.11 20.36
C ARG A 347 8.78 -9.00 21.57
N VAL A 348 7.54 -9.13 22.05
CA VAL A 348 7.18 -9.93 23.22
C VAL A 348 6.11 -10.92 22.79
N HIS A 349 6.41 -12.20 22.80
CA HIS A 349 5.51 -13.29 22.46
C HIS A 349 4.54 -13.59 23.60
N ASP A 350 3.34 -14.11 23.25
CA ASP A 350 2.34 -14.48 24.26
C ASP A 350 2.81 -15.71 25.07
N LEU A 351 3.55 -16.60 24.43
CA LEU A 351 4.17 -17.76 25.09
C LEU A 351 5.68 -17.55 25.18
N ARG A 352 6.23 -17.80 26.34
CA ARG A 352 7.67 -17.68 26.58
C ARG A 352 8.50 -18.57 25.66
N MET A 353 8.01 -19.77 25.35
CA MET A 353 8.68 -20.73 24.47
C MET A 353 7.76 -21.10 23.31
N ASP A 354 8.32 -21.20 22.13
CA ASP A 354 7.65 -21.76 20.98
C ASP A 354 7.46 -23.29 21.11
N ARG A 355 6.75 -23.91 20.18
CA ARG A 355 6.50 -25.37 20.15
C ARG A 355 7.77 -26.24 20.07
N TYR A 356 8.91 -25.63 19.78
CA TYR A 356 10.22 -26.28 19.70
C TYR A 356 11.12 -25.94 20.91
N GLY A 357 10.62 -25.18 21.89
CA GLY A 357 11.32 -24.83 23.11
C GLY A 357 12.34 -23.70 22.98
N TYR A 358 12.15 -22.78 22.02
CA TYR A 358 12.96 -21.57 21.86
C TYR A 358 12.24 -20.33 22.39
N GLU A 359 12.97 -19.46 23.09
CA GLU A 359 12.47 -18.18 23.54
C GLU A 359 12.69 -17.12 22.45
N ARG A 360 11.58 -16.70 21.77
CA ARG A 360 11.64 -15.86 20.58
C ARG A 360 11.51 -14.35 20.86
N ASP A 361 11.35 -13.97 22.12
CA ASP A 361 11.38 -12.56 22.48
C ASP A 361 12.68 -11.92 22.02
N SER A 362 12.58 -10.70 21.47
CA SER A 362 13.71 -10.09 20.79
C SER A 362 13.68 -8.57 20.83
N ASN A 363 14.87 -7.98 20.84
CA ASN A 363 15.07 -6.54 20.69
C ASN A 363 15.73 -6.25 19.36
N GLY A 364 15.24 -5.25 18.66
CA GLY A 364 15.73 -4.88 17.36
C GLY A 364 15.89 -3.38 17.19
N GLY A 365 16.49 -3.01 16.08
CA GLY A 365 16.59 -1.62 15.68
C GLY A 365 17.33 -1.46 14.36
N TYR A 366 17.28 -0.26 13.82
CA TYR A 366 18.03 0.09 12.62
C TYR A 366 18.46 1.55 12.62
N LEU A 367 19.49 1.82 11.84
CA LEU A 367 19.90 3.15 11.42
C LEU A 367 19.91 3.22 9.91
N LYS A 368 19.16 4.17 9.33
CA LYS A 368 19.10 4.43 7.88
C LYS A 368 19.43 5.87 7.57
N GLY A 369 20.11 6.07 6.44
CA GLY A 369 20.28 7.38 5.83
C GLY A 369 19.71 7.38 4.42
N GLY A 370 19.13 8.49 4.02
CA GLY A 370 18.47 8.57 2.73
C GLY A 370 18.16 9.99 2.30
N THR A 371 17.43 10.10 1.22
CA THR A 371 16.96 11.38 0.70
C THR A 371 15.58 11.24 0.07
N SER A 372 14.71 12.18 0.37
CA SER A 372 13.51 12.43 -0.41
C SER A 372 13.83 13.46 -1.47
N PHE A 373 13.36 13.26 -2.69
CA PHE A 373 13.65 14.17 -3.79
C PHE A 373 12.46 14.37 -4.72
N GLU A 374 12.47 15.54 -5.30
CA GLU A 374 11.54 16.05 -6.29
C GLU A 374 12.35 16.85 -7.31
N PHE A 375 13.09 16.17 -8.16
CA PHE A 375 13.92 16.85 -9.16
C PHE A 375 13.08 17.55 -10.21
N SER A 376 11.87 17.09 -10.42
CA SER A 376 10.89 17.73 -11.29
C SER A 376 9.50 17.15 -10.97
N ARG A 377 8.45 17.70 -11.56
CA ARG A 377 7.11 17.07 -11.51
C ARG A 377 7.08 15.66 -12.15
N LEU A 378 8.14 15.26 -12.82
CA LEU A 378 8.23 13.99 -13.54
C LEU A 378 8.94 12.91 -12.74
N LEU A 379 9.81 13.28 -11.80
CA LEU A 379 10.59 12.33 -11.01
C LEU A 379 10.58 12.74 -9.54
N THR A 380 9.90 11.94 -8.76
CA THR A 380 9.74 12.12 -7.31
C THR A 380 9.98 10.81 -6.59
N GLY A 381 10.39 10.90 -5.36
CA GLY A 381 10.51 9.70 -4.55
C GLY A 381 11.41 9.85 -3.34
N GLU A 382 11.71 8.71 -2.76
CA GLU A 382 12.59 8.57 -1.61
C GLU A 382 13.43 7.31 -1.77
N PHE A 383 14.66 7.39 -1.31
CA PHE A 383 15.58 6.27 -1.24
C PHE A 383 16.33 6.34 0.08
N ALA A 384 16.50 5.21 0.76
CA ALA A 384 17.31 5.08 1.95
C ALA A 384 18.03 3.74 2.01
N VAL A 385 19.19 3.76 2.63
CA VAL A 385 20.02 2.59 2.93
C VAL A 385 20.44 2.65 4.38
N GLY A 386 20.51 1.53 5.03
CA GLY A 386 20.90 1.45 6.41
C GLY A 386 21.27 0.04 6.84
N TYR A 387 21.45 -0.11 8.13
CA TYR A 387 21.79 -1.38 8.75
C TYR A 387 20.82 -1.64 9.90
N GLY A 388 20.29 -2.85 9.94
CA GLY A 388 19.39 -3.32 10.99
C GLY A 388 19.96 -4.53 11.70
N LEU A 389 19.58 -4.67 12.95
CA LEU A 389 19.95 -5.78 13.80
C LEU A 389 18.78 -6.19 14.69
N ARG A 390 18.73 -7.48 15.05
CA ARG A 390 17.80 -8.03 16.04
C ARG A 390 18.48 -9.11 16.85
N GLU A 391 18.37 -9.00 18.17
CA GLU A 391 18.92 -9.94 19.14
C GLU A 391 17.77 -10.64 19.87
N TYR A 392 17.87 -11.95 20.00
CA TYR A 392 16.87 -12.81 20.66
C TYR A 392 17.28 -13.10 22.10
N GLN A 393 16.29 -13.33 22.97
CA GLN A 393 16.57 -13.67 24.37
C GLN A 393 17.18 -15.06 24.52
N ASP A 394 16.81 -15.98 23.62
CA ASP A 394 17.40 -17.31 23.59
C ASP A 394 18.82 -17.28 23.02
N PRO A 395 19.85 -17.66 23.78
CA PRO A 395 21.24 -17.65 23.31
C PRO A 395 21.52 -18.68 22.20
N ARG A 396 20.61 -19.65 21.98
CA ARG A 396 20.70 -20.63 20.89
C ARG A 396 20.28 -20.02 19.54
N LEU A 397 19.55 -18.92 19.57
CA LEU A 397 19.14 -18.19 18.38
C LEU A 397 20.21 -17.15 18.04
N LYS A 398 20.72 -17.21 16.82
CA LYS A 398 21.76 -16.27 16.36
C LYS A 398 21.17 -14.87 16.20
N ARG A 399 21.98 -13.87 16.49
CA ARG A 399 21.68 -12.49 16.10
C ARG A 399 21.44 -12.40 14.61
N LEU A 400 20.39 -11.72 14.20
CA LEU A 400 20.05 -11.46 12.81
C LEU A 400 20.33 -10.00 12.49
N ASP A 401 21.18 -9.77 11.50
CA ASP A 401 21.56 -8.42 11.11
C ASP A 401 21.85 -8.32 9.60
N GLY A 402 21.80 -7.12 9.06
CA GLY A 402 22.16 -6.89 7.68
C GLY A 402 21.73 -5.56 7.09
N LEU A 403 22.12 -5.39 5.83
CA LEU A 403 21.81 -4.20 5.05
C LEU A 403 20.31 -4.10 4.77
N LEU A 404 19.73 -2.98 5.11
CA LEU A 404 18.35 -2.61 4.83
C LEU A 404 18.30 -1.55 3.72
N THR A 405 17.43 -1.76 2.76
CA THR A 405 17.15 -0.81 1.69
C THR A 405 15.67 -0.46 1.67
N SER A 406 15.36 0.79 1.43
CA SER A 406 13.99 1.22 1.15
C SER A 406 13.99 2.25 0.03
N ALA A 407 13.09 2.09 -0.92
CA ALA A 407 12.91 3.06 -2.00
C ALA A 407 11.45 3.10 -2.45
N SER A 408 11.02 4.27 -2.85
CA SER A 408 9.73 4.50 -3.48
C SER A 408 9.90 5.62 -4.49
N LEU A 409 10.00 5.27 -5.77
CA LEU A 409 10.27 6.20 -6.86
C LEU A 409 9.12 6.19 -7.84
N VAL A 410 8.70 7.36 -8.28
CA VAL A 410 7.70 7.55 -9.32
C VAL A 410 8.30 8.43 -10.40
N TRP A 411 8.35 7.90 -11.60
CA TRP A 411 8.86 8.58 -12.78
C TRP A 411 7.78 8.60 -13.88
N THR A 412 7.26 9.78 -14.17
CA THR A 412 6.38 10.02 -15.31
C THR A 412 7.24 10.22 -16.55
N ALA A 413 7.67 9.10 -17.16
CA ALA A 413 8.59 9.10 -18.29
C ALA A 413 8.02 9.83 -19.50
N THR A 414 6.72 9.72 -19.71
CA THR A 414 5.98 10.47 -20.74
C THR A 414 4.59 10.86 -20.20
N GLY A 415 3.83 11.68 -20.93
CA GLY A 415 2.44 11.98 -20.60
C GLY A 415 1.49 10.76 -20.62
N LEU A 416 1.95 9.59 -21.03
CA LEU A 416 1.17 8.35 -21.11
C LEU A 416 1.81 7.19 -20.32
N THR A 417 3.03 7.37 -19.83
CA THR A 417 3.81 6.29 -19.22
C THR A 417 4.32 6.72 -17.86
N THR A 418 3.95 6.00 -16.83
CA THR A 418 4.47 6.16 -15.48
C THR A 418 5.21 4.89 -15.06
N VAL A 419 6.42 5.05 -14.56
CA VAL A 419 7.25 3.98 -14.01
C VAL A 419 7.31 4.15 -12.50
N ARG A 420 7.04 3.09 -11.75
CA ARG A 420 7.19 3.05 -10.31
C ARG A 420 8.23 2.00 -9.94
N PHE A 421 9.14 2.38 -9.08
CA PHE A 421 10.10 1.46 -8.48
C PHE A 421 9.89 1.45 -6.98
N ALA A 422 9.86 0.25 -6.40
CA ALA A 422 9.79 0.07 -4.96
C ALA A 422 10.84 -0.93 -4.49
N ALA A 423 11.45 -0.64 -3.35
CA ALA A 423 12.33 -1.55 -2.64
C ALA A 423 12.02 -1.51 -1.14
N ALA A 424 12.05 -2.66 -0.50
CA ALA A 424 11.91 -2.78 0.94
C ALA A 424 12.77 -3.92 1.47
N SER A 425 13.25 -3.76 2.69
CA SER A 425 13.93 -4.81 3.43
C SER A 425 13.38 -4.89 4.85
N SER A 426 13.31 -6.10 5.38
CA SER A 426 12.80 -6.40 6.71
C SER A 426 13.47 -7.59 7.36
N ILE A 427 13.36 -7.63 8.68
CA ILE A 427 13.69 -8.79 9.48
C ILE A 427 12.37 -9.44 9.92
N ASP A 428 12.09 -10.63 9.35
CA ASP A 428 10.83 -11.35 9.52
C ASP A 428 11.00 -12.55 10.46
N GLU A 429 9.92 -12.91 11.16
CA GLU A 429 9.87 -14.14 11.97
C GLU A 429 9.82 -15.40 11.09
N THR A 430 10.20 -16.53 11.65
CA THR A 430 10.13 -17.84 10.98
C THR A 430 9.59 -18.92 11.90
N THR A 431 9.02 -19.95 11.28
CA THR A 431 8.60 -21.18 11.97
C THR A 431 9.66 -22.28 11.94
N LEU A 432 10.82 -22.03 11.35
CA LEU A 432 11.92 -22.99 11.30
C LEU A 432 12.51 -23.18 12.71
N PRO A 433 12.64 -24.44 13.17
CA PRO A 433 13.25 -24.73 14.47
C PRO A 433 14.71 -24.28 14.50
N GLY A 434 15.13 -23.59 15.57
CA GLY A 434 16.51 -23.17 15.78
C GLY A 434 17.00 -22.03 14.84
N VAL A 435 16.13 -21.50 14.02
CA VAL A 435 16.41 -20.35 13.15
C VAL A 435 15.76 -19.10 13.72
N SER A 436 16.52 -18.03 13.84
CA SER A 436 16.09 -16.78 14.46
C SER A 436 14.98 -16.07 13.67
N GLY A 437 15.13 -16.00 12.37
CA GLY A 437 14.23 -15.31 11.45
C GLY A 437 14.82 -15.29 10.05
N SER A 438 14.32 -14.40 9.21
CA SER A 438 14.86 -14.15 7.88
C SER A 438 15.08 -12.68 7.61
N LEU A 439 16.12 -12.39 6.83
CA LEU A 439 16.32 -11.08 6.23
C LEU A 439 15.71 -11.10 4.83
N SER A 440 14.57 -10.44 4.70
CA SER A 440 13.83 -10.32 3.44
C SER A 440 14.20 -9.03 2.72
N ARG A 441 14.33 -9.10 1.39
CA ARG A 441 14.52 -7.94 0.53
C ARG A 441 13.67 -8.10 -0.71
N ASP A 442 12.91 -7.07 -1.02
CA ASP A 442 11.92 -7.07 -2.09
C ASP A 442 12.10 -5.85 -2.97
N TYR A 443 12.14 -6.09 -4.26
CA TYR A 443 12.28 -5.07 -5.29
C TYR A 443 11.19 -5.25 -6.33
N SER A 444 10.58 -4.17 -6.77
CA SER A 444 9.59 -4.23 -7.83
C SER A 444 9.66 -3.02 -8.75
N VAL A 445 9.35 -3.27 -10.01
CA VAL A 445 9.16 -2.25 -11.03
C VAL A 445 7.77 -2.42 -11.60
N GLN A 446 7.03 -1.32 -11.71
CA GLN A 446 5.74 -1.27 -12.38
C GLN A 446 5.79 -0.20 -13.46
N VAL A 447 5.27 -0.52 -14.62
CA VAL A 447 5.13 0.39 -15.75
C VAL A 447 3.65 0.44 -16.12
N ASP A 448 3.05 1.62 -15.99
CA ASP A 448 1.70 1.89 -16.43
C ASP A 448 1.75 2.67 -17.73
N HIS A 449 1.06 2.19 -18.76
CA HIS A 449 0.97 2.86 -20.05
C HIS A 449 -0.47 3.03 -20.49
N ALA A 450 -0.85 4.25 -20.77
CA ALA A 450 -2.17 4.59 -21.30
C ALA A 450 -2.17 4.55 -22.84
N PHE A 451 -2.46 3.39 -23.43
CA PHE A 451 -2.62 3.25 -24.89
C PHE A 451 -3.73 4.16 -25.43
N ARG A 452 -4.80 4.28 -24.66
CA ARG A 452 -5.94 5.17 -24.87
C ARG A 452 -6.48 5.59 -23.49
N ARG A 453 -7.32 6.62 -23.41
CA ARG A 453 -7.98 7.03 -22.15
C ARG A 453 -8.80 5.91 -21.49
N TRP A 454 -9.33 5.02 -22.32
CA TRP A 454 -10.14 3.87 -21.90
C TRP A 454 -9.37 2.54 -21.85
N LEU A 455 -8.10 2.52 -22.31
CA LEU A 455 -7.28 1.30 -22.36
C LEU A 455 -5.94 1.56 -21.69
N ILE A 456 -5.73 0.94 -20.54
CA ILE A 456 -4.51 1.06 -19.75
C ILE A 456 -3.88 -0.32 -19.61
N GLY A 457 -2.59 -0.42 -19.94
CA GLY A 457 -1.77 -1.59 -19.67
C GLY A 457 -0.82 -1.34 -18.52
N THR A 458 -0.66 -2.33 -17.68
CA THR A 458 0.30 -2.32 -16.56
C THR A 458 1.18 -3.55 -16.67
N ALA A 459 2.48 -3.35 -16.70
CA ALA A 459 3.47 -4.43 -16.57
C ALA A 459 4.16 -4.31 -15.22
N ARG A 460 4.33 -5.42 -14.51
CA ARG A 460 5.02 -5.49 -13.22
C ARG A 460 6.04 -6.59 -13.24
N PHE A 461 7.19 -6.32 -12.67
CA PHE A 461 8.22 -7.31 -12.39
C PHE A 461 8.67 -7.15 -10.94
N GLY A 462 8.86 -8.25 -10.24
CA GLY A 462 9.38 -8.24 -8.89
C GLY A 462 10.42 -9.32 -8.67
N TYR A 463 11.35 -8.99 -7.79
CA TYR A 463 12.40 -9.86 -7.31
C TYR A 463 12.47 -9.76 -5.80
N GLY A 464 12.47 -10.88 -5.11
CA GLY A 464 12.60 -10.94 -3.67
C GLY A 464 13.57 -12.01 -3.22
N THR A 465 14.22 -11.76 -2.09
CA THR A 465 15.07 -12.75 -1.40
C THR A 465 14.64 -12.87 0.05
N ALA A 466 14.65 -14.08 0.58
CA ALA A 466 14.55 -14.33 2.01
C ALA A 466 15.75 -15.20 2.43
N SER A 467 16.61 -14.63 3.27
CA SER A 467 17.83 -15.28 3.75
C SER A 467 17.64 -15.70 5.19
N TYR A 468 17.57 -17.01 5.42
CA TYR A 468 17.59 -17.65 6.72
C TYR A 468 19.04 -18.11 7.03
N ASP A 469 19.29 -18.68 8.19
CA ASP A 469 20.64 -19.14 8.55
C ASP A 469 21.20 -20.19 7.56
N THR A 470 20.37 -21.15 7.16
CA THR A 470 20.79 -22.27 6.27
C THR A 470 20.03 -22.33 4.96
N ARG A 471 18.94 -21.56 4.83
CA ARG A 471 18.06 -21.55 3.67
C ARG A 471 18.08 -20.17 3.00
N GLN A 472 18.08 -20.18 1.66
CA GLN A 472 17.92 -18.98 0.84
C GLN A 472 16.85 -19.19 -0.21
N ASP A 473 15.82 -18.36 -0.15
CA ASP A 473 14.73 -18.35 -1.10
C ASP A 473 14.84 -17.13 -2.01
N LYS A 474 14.72 -17.33 -3.31
CA LYS A 474 14.64 -16.30 -4.33
C LYS A 474 13.28 -16.39 -5.00
N ARG A 475 12.59 -15.28 -5.05
CA ARG A 475 11.25 -15.17 -5.61
C ARG A 475 11.24 -14.18 -6.75
N TYR A 476 10.63 -14.55 -7.85
CA TYR A 476 10.45 -13.68 -9.01
C TYR A 476 8.98 -13.71 -9.38
N PHE A 477 8.49 -12.60 -9.89
CA PHE A 477 7.20 -12.62 -10.59
C PHE A 477 7.24 -11.66 -11.78
N ALA A 478 6.46 -12.00 -12.79
CA ALA A 478 6.13 -11.12 -13.90
C ALA A 478 4.61 -11.08 -14.07
N GLN A 479 4.05 -9.89 -14.22
CA GLN A 479 2.61 -9.69 -14.35
C GLN A 479 2.32 -8.68 -15.44
N ALA A 480 1.27 -8.93 -16.21
CA ALA A 480 0.71 -8.00 -17.17
C ALA A 480 -0.80 -7.88 -16.91
N ASP A 481 -1.26 -6.65 -16.73
CA ASP A 481 -2.67 -6.32 -16.56
C ASP A 481 -3.13 -5.44 -17.73
N LEU A 482 -4.35 -5.63 -18.18
CA LEU A 482 -4.99 -4.77 -19.15
C LEU A 482 -6.37 -4.36 -18.62
N ILE A 483 -6.59 -3.06 -18.52
CA ILE A 483 -7.84 -2.48 -18.05
C ILE A 483 -8.53 -1.77 -19.21
N TYR A 484 -9.72 -2.25 -19.56
CA TYR A 484 -10.59 -1.63 -20.53
C TYR A 484 -11.76 -0.95 -19.80
N LYS A 485 -11.74 0.39 -19.77
CA LYS A 485 -12.79 1.20 -19.14
C LYS A 485 -13.95 1.39 -20.11
N LEU A 486 -15.07 0.76 -19.84
CA LEU A 486 -16.30 0.91 -20.65
C LEU A 486 -16.99 2.25 -20.35
N THR A 487 -17.09 2.57 -19.08
CA THR A 487 -17.68 3.81 -18.57
C THR A 487 -16.90 4.25 -17.31
N ARG A 488 -17.33 5.32 -16.65
CA ARG A 488 -16.79 5.72 -15.34
C ARG A 488 -17.05 4.66 -14.26
N THR A 489 -18.12 3.89 -14.41
CA THR A 489 -18.59 2.93 -13.41
C THR A 489 -18.13 1.51 -13.71
N PHE A 490 -17.97 1.14 -15.00
CA PHE A 490 -17.67 -0.22 -15.41
C PHE A 490 -16.34 -0.32 -16.15
N ALA A 491 -15.51 -1.27 -15.73
CA ALA A 491 -14.29 -1.64 -16.44
C ALA A 491 -14.14 -3.17 -16.50
N ILE A 492 -13.53 -3.66 -17.57
CA ILE A 492 -13.10 -5.06 -17.70
C ILE A 492 -11.60 -5.10 -17.45
N LYS A 493 -11.14 -6.09 -16.70
CA LYS A 493 -9.74 -6.26 -16.35
C LYS A 493 -9.29 -7.67 -16.70
N GLY A 494 -8.26 -7.80 -17.54
CA GLY A 494 -7.54 -9.03 -17.77
C GLY A 494 -6.18 -9.00 -17.09
N SER A 495 -5.73 -10.11 -16.53
CA SER A 495 -4.45 -10.24 -15.86
C SER A 495 -3.82 -11.58 -16.15
N VAL A 496 -2.52 -11.57 -16.40
CA VAL A 496 -1.68 -12.77 -16.47
C VAL A 496 -0.49 -12.52 -15.54
N ARG A 497 -0.22 -13.48 -14.67
CA ARG A 497 0.89 -13.44 -13.73
C ARG A 497 1.61 -14.78 -13.73
N HIS A 498 2.92 -14.73 -13.70
CA HIS A 498 3.76 -15.89 -13.49
C HIS A 498 4.72 -15.65 -12.31
N ASP A 499 4.79 -16.62 -11.40
CA ASP A 499 5.63 -16.59 -10.21
C ASP A 499 6.62 -17.75 -10.25
N TRP A 500 7.86 -17.48 -9.82
CA TRP A 500 8.92 -18.48 -9.62
C TRP A 500 9.44 -18.38 -8.20
N LEU A 501 9.59 -19.50 -7.55
CA LEU A 501 10.32 -19.67 -6.31
C LEU A 501 11.50 -20.60 -6.58
N VAL A 502 12.69 -20.16 -6.24
CA VAL A 502 13.92 -20.93 -6.30
C VAL A 502 14.54 -20.94 -4.91
N SER A 503 14.76 -22.11 -4.34
CA SER A 503 15.31 -22.30 -3.00
C SER A 503 16.53 -23.23 -3.06
N ASN A 504 17.44 -23.07 -2.12
CA ASN A 504 18.48 -24.08 -1.89
C ASN A 504 17.98 -25.27 -1.05
N ASP A 505 16.72 -25.23 -0.59
CA ASP A 505 16.08 -26.32 0.12
C ASP A 505 15.40 -27.27 -0.88
N SER A 506 15.74 -28.56 -0.79
CA SER A 506 15.30 -29.57 -1.75
C SER A 506 13.77 -29.70 -1.76
N GLY A 507 13.15 -29.59 -2.95
CA GLY A 507 11.70 -29.72 -3.13
C GLY A 507 10.89 -28.47 -2.82
N ALA A 508 11.54 -27.36 -2.44
CA ALA A 508 10.86 -26.08 -2.21
C ALA A 508 10.65 -25.26 -3.48
N ASP A 509 11.32 -25.60 -4.58
CA ASP A 509 11.16 -24.93 -5.87
C ASP A 509 9.73 -25.07 -6.38
N SER A 510 9.16 -23.97 -6.87
CA SER A 510 7.84 -24.00 -7.46
C SER A 510 7.65 -22.90 -8.51
N ASN A 511 6.76 -23.15 -9.45
CA ASN A 511 6.30 -22.16 -10.40
C ASN A 511 4.78 -22.14 -10.47
N GLN A 512 4.22 -21.04 -10.90
CA GLN A 512 2.78 -20.84 -10.98
C GLN A 512 2.45 -19.82 -12.07
N THR A 513 1.42 -20.10 -12.85
CA THR A 513 0.81 -19.15 -13.77
C THR A 513 -0.64 -18.92 -13.40
N ILE A 514 -1.03 -17.67 -13.27
CA ILE A 514 -2.39 -17.25 -12.97
C ILE A 514 -2.91 -16.43 -14.14
N VAL A 515 -4.05 -16.84 -14.69
CA VAL A 515 -4.77 -16.08 -15.72
C VAL A 515 -6.13 -15.71 -15.16
N MET A 516 -6.49 -14.45 -15.26
CA MET A 516 -7.71 -13.93 -14.64
C MET A 516 -8.40 -12.92 -15.56
N LEU A 517 -9.73 -12.99 -15.61
CA LEU A 517 -10.59 -11.99 -16.24
C LEU A 517 -11.67 -11.57 -15.25
N GLY A 518 -11.91 -10.29 -15.17
CA GLY A 518 -12.89 -9.74 -14.22
C GLY A 518 -13.59 -8.49 -14.71
N VAL A 519 -14.62 -8.14 -13.96
CA VAL A 519 -15.37 -6.90 -14.11
C VAL A 519 -15.20 -6.09 -12.82
N ARG A 520 -14.87 -4.82 -12.99
CA ARG A 520 -14.78 -3.85 -11.92
C ARG A 520 -15.94 -2.88 -12.02
N VAL A 521 -16.67 -2.75 -10.91
CA VAL A 521 -17.70 -1.74 -10.73
C VAL A 521 -17.15 -0.72 -9.74
N GLN A 522 -17.19 0.56 -10.08
CA GLN A 522 -16.59 1.64 -9.28
C GLN A 522 -17.44 2.90 -9.30
N ARG A 523 -17.35 3.71 -8.24
CA ARG A 523 -18.07 4.97 -8.14
C ARG A 523 -17.22 6.07 -7.49
#